data_9b861a572c5eb0debbaa328191c54340
#
_entry.id   9b861a572c5eb0debbaa328191c54340
#
_cell.length_a   1.000
_cell.length_b   1.000
_cell.length_c   1.000
_cell.angle_alpha   90.00
_cell.angle_beta   90.00
_cell.angle_gamma   90.00
#
_symmetry.space_group_name_H-M   'P 1'
#
loop_
_entity.id
_entity.type
_entity.pdbx_description
1 polymer ?
#
loop_
_entity_poly.entity_id
_entity_poly.type
_entity_poly.pdbx_seq_one_letter_code
_entity_poly.pdbx_strand_id
1 'polypeptide(L)'
;MPKDILEIGKKDLEYYLQGIGTKNKFFSDSAYAILEESWLLGEGYKSYRKWLNLGGLGKWKNNWDCDNLAVSFKLYLQMLHAKHNPYTFTDRWKKKVENMTNVESVAVGVVYYKIERKGSSSMHAINMAFCPQGYAFTPEGNFHTLKRLYIEPEDGTVKKLTKKEEASIWYANF
;
A
#
# COMPACT_ATOMS: atom_id res chain seq x y z
N MET A 1 10.11 10.97 3.21
CA MET A 1 9.02 10.86 2.21
C MET A 1 9.37 11.71 1.00
N PRO A 2 9.01 11.32 -0.24
CA PRO A 2 9.12 12.19 -1.41
C PRO A 2 8.38 13.51 -1.21
N LYS A 3 8.90 14.60 -1.80
CA LYS A 3 8.27 15.94 -1.67
C LYS A 3 7.00 16.06 -2.53
N ASP A 4 7.00 15.40 -3.69
CA ASP A 4 5.89 15.42 -4.64
C ASP A 4 5.15 14.10 -4.54
N ILE A 5 4.02 14.12 -3.84
CA ILE A 5 3.17 12.95 -3.64
C ILE A 5 1.99 13.09 -4.58
N LEU A 6 1.85 12.12 -5.49
CA LEU A 6 0.63 11.96 -6.27
C LEU A 6 -0.48 11.47 -5.37
N GLU A 7 -1.71 11.88 -5.69
CA GLU A 7 -2.90 11.50 -4.95
C GLU A 7 -3.86 10.69 -5.82
N ILE A 8 -4.55 9.77 -5.19
CA ILE A 8 -5.64 9.03 -5.81
C ILE A 8 -6.86 9.02 -4.89
N GLY A 9 -8.02 9.30 -5.45
CA GLY A 9 -9.28 9.13 -4.77
C GLY A 9 -9.63 7.65 -4.54
N LYS A 10 -10.42 7.37 -3.51
CA LYS A 10 -10.90 6.01 -3.21
C LYS A 10 -11.54 5.33 -4.42
N LYS A 11 -12.40 6.02 -5.17
CA LYS A 11 -13.09 5.47 -6.35
C LYS A 11 -12.12 5.01 -7.45
N ASP A 12 -11.08 5.82 -7.68
CA ASP A 12 -10.07 5.49 -8.68
C ASP A 12 -9.19 4.34 -8.20
N LEU A 13 -8.87 4.29 -6.90
CA LEU A 13 -8.16 3.16 -6.31
C LEU A 13 -8.97 1.86 -6.42
N GLU A 14 -10.29 1.93 -6.20
CA GLU A 14 -11.21 0.79 -6.41
C GLU A 14 -11.18 0.29 -7.87
N TYR A 15 -11.08 1.19 -8.84
CA TYR A 15 -10.94 0.82 -10.25
C TYR A 15 -9.68 -0.02 -10.49
N TYR A 16 -8.53 0.37 -9.93
CA TYR A 16 -7.29 -0.38 -10.04
C TYR A 16 -7.31 -1.74 -9.31
N LEU A 17 -8.29 -1.97 -8.43
CA LEU A 17 -8.54 -3.26 -7.78
C LEU A 17 -9.49 -4.17 -8.56
N GLN A 18 -9.96 -3.74 -9.73
CA GLN A 18 -10.73 -4.62 -10.60
C GLN A 18 -9.85 -5.75 -11.13
N GLY A 19 -10.43 -6.93 -11.30
CA GLY A 19 -9.71 -8.12 -11.79
C GLY A 19 -8.95 -8.92 -10.74
N ILE A 20 -8.87 -8.45 -9.48
CA ILE A 20 -8.48 -9.30 -8.36
C ILE A 20 -9.70 -9.92 -7.71
N GLY A 21 -9.57 -11.14 -7.17
CA GLY A 21 -10.71 -11.95 -6.70
C GLY A 21 -11.45 -11.43 -5.48
N THR A 22 -10.94 -10.39 -4.82
CA THR A 22 -11.47 -9.99 -3.52
C THR A 22 -12.85 -9.32 -3.60
N LYS A 23 -13.78 -9.86 -2.81
CA LYS A 23 -15.07 -9.23 -2.51
C LYS A 23 -15.01 -8.33 -1.28
N ASN A 24 -14.01 -8.50 -0.43
CA ASN A 24 -13.84 -7.79 0.84
C ASN A 24 -12.73 -6.74 0.68
N LYS A 25 -13.13 -5.52 0.31
CA LYS A 25 -12.24 -4.36 0.16
C LYS A 25 -12.58 -3.35 1.24
N PHE A 26 -11.58 -2.98 2.02
CA PHE A 26 -11.71 -1.97 3.05
C PHE A 26 -10.81 -0.78 2.72
N PHE A 27 -11.41 0.40 2.75
CA PHE A 27 -10.73 1.67 2.55
C PHE A 27 -11.01 2.55 3.76
N SER A 28 -9.96 2.90 4.48
CA SER A 28 -10.09 3.73 5.68
C SER A 28 -10.35 5.20 5.35
N ASP A 29 -9.92 5.64 4.16
CA ASP A 29 -9.84 7.04 3.81
C ASP A 29 -10.47 7.34 2.44
N SER A 30 -10.66 8.63 2.15
CA SER A 30 -11.25 9.10 0.89
C SER A 30 -10.20 9.37 -0.19
N ALA A 31 -8.95 9.60 0.19
CA ALA A 31 -7.83 9.87 -0.69
C ALA A 31 -6.54 9.25 -0.16
N TYR A 32 -5.69 8.82 -1.08
CA TYR A 32 -4.46 8.08 -0.79
C TYR A 32 -3.26 8.68 -1.50
N ALA A 33 -2.14 8.79 -0.79
CA ALA A 33 -0.84 9.14 -1.37
C ALA A 33 -0.27 7.95 -2.14
N ILE A 34 0.15 8.19 -3.37
CA ILE A 34 0.84 7.23 -4.21
C ILE A 34 2.34 7.45 -4.03
N LEU A 35 3.06 6.39 -3.67
CA LEU A 35 4.49 6.43 -3.42
C LEU A 35 5.28 5.99 -4.65
N GLU A 36 6.39 6.67 -4.91
CA GLU A 36 7.35 6.23 -5.92
C GLU A 36 7.92 4.85 -5.57
N GLU A 37 7.93 3.93 -6.56
CA GLU A 37 8.42 2.57 -6.37
C GLU A 37 9.87 2.53 -5.85
N SER A 38 10.75 3.34 -6.44
CA SER A 38 12.16 3.41 -6.07
C SER A 38 12.35 3.83 -4.61
N TRP A 39 11.55 4.79 -4.14
CA TRP A 39 11.55 5.19 -2.75
C TRP A 39 10.96 4.12 -1.85
N LEU A 40 9.82 3.55 -2.24
CA LEU A 40 9.10 2.54 -1.45
C LEU A 40 9.95 1.30 -1.19
N LEU A 41 10.57 0.76 -2.24
CA LEU A 41 11.41 -0.45 -2.18
C LEU A 41 12.84 -0.16 -1.67
N GLY A 42 13.30 1.09 -1.80
CA GLY A 42 14.62 1.53 -1.37
C GLY A 42 14.62 2.07 0.06
N GLU A 43 14.52 3.38 0.18
CA GLU A 43 14.63 4.09 1.46
C GLU A 43 13.48 3.77 2.40
N GLY A 44 12.25 3.72 1.89
CA GLY A 44 11.05 3.40 2.67
C GLY A 44 11.15 2.04 3.34
N TYR A 45 11.50 1.00 2.56
CA TYR A 45 11.66 -0.34 3.09
C TYR A 45 12.87 -0.48 4.03
N LYS A 46 14.01 0.11 3.71
CA LYS A 46 15.20 0.11 4.59
C LYS A 46 14.91 0.74 5.95
N SER A 47 14.19 1.87 5.96
CA SER A 47 13.83 2.53 7.22
C SER A 47 12.82 1.72 8.04
N TYR A 48 11.86 1.04 7.39
CA TYR A 48 10.98 0.08 8.04
C TYR A 48 11.76 -1.07 8.70
N ARG A 49 12.69 -1.70 7.98
CA ARG A 49 13.52 -2.77 8.55
C ARG A 49 14.36 -2.30 9.73
N LYS A 50 14.88 -1.08 9.68
CA LYS A 50 15.58 -0.48 10.82
C LYS A 50 14.65 -0.32 12.04
N TRP A 51 13.43 0.17 11.80
CA TRP A 51 12.41 0.32 12.85
C TRP A 51 12.04 -1.02 13.49
N LEU A 52 11.78 -2.07 12.69
CA LEU A 52 11.54 -3.42 13.20
C LEU A 52 12.69 -3.96 14.03
N ASN A 53 13.93 -3.78 13.56
CA ASN A 53 15.12 -4.27 14.28
C ASN A 53 15.30 -3.58 15.64
N LEU A 54 15.02 -2.28 15.73
CA LEU A 54 15.04 -1.55 17.00
C LEU A 54 13.99 -2.09 18.00
N GLY A 55 12.85 -2.55 17.51
CA GLY A 55 11.80 -3.20 18.30
C GLY A 55 12.06 -4.69 18.59
N GLY A 56 13.16 -5.26 18.12
CA GLY A 56 13.43 -6.71 18.25
C GLY A 56 12.53 -7.61 17.39
N LEU A 57 11.85 -7.03 16.39
CA LEU A 57 10.85 -7.69 15.52
C LEU A 57 11.37 -7.94 14.09
N GLY A 58 12.67 -7.74 13.86
CA GLY A 58 13.26 -7.85 12.53
C GLY A 58 13.37 -9.28 11.96
N LYS A 59 13.00 -10.30 12.73
CA LYS A 59 13.00 -11.70 12.29
C LYS A 59 11.62 -12.32 12.46
N TRP A 60 11.27 -13.20 11.52
CA TRP A 60 10.06 -14.00 11.58
C TRP A 60 10.01 -14.86 12.84
N LYS A 61 8.85 -14.96 13.47
CA LYS A 61 8.58 -15.78 14.67
C LYS A 61 7.16 -16.35 14.52
N ASN A 62 6.85 -17.43 15.26
CA ASN A 62 5.51 -18.04 15.22
C ASN A 62 4.35 -17.10 15.61
N ASN A 63 4.64 -16.08 16.40
CA ASN A 63 3.69 -15.04 16.82
C ASN A 63 3.99 -13.68 16.16
N TRP A 64 4.84 -13.65 15.15
CA TRP A 64 5.20 -12.48 14.36
C TRP A 64 5.55 -12.96 12.95
N ASP A 65 4.54 -13.24 12.16
CA ASP A 65 4.60 -13.87 10.85
C ASP A 65 4.17 -12.93 9.70
N CYS A 66 3.78 -13.47 8.56
CA CYS A 66 3.54 -12.71 7.35
C CYS A 66 2.46 -11.64 7.48
N ASP A 67 1.38 -11.91 8.22
CA ASP A 67 0.30 -10.94 8.41
C ASP A 67 0.71 -9.80 9.34
N ASN A 68 1.41 -10.10 10.45
CA ASN A 68 1.97 -9.09 11.34
C ASN A 68 2.98 -8.19 10.62
N LEU A 69 3.86 -8.78 9.79
CA LEU A 69 4.83 -8.04 9.00
C LEU A 69 4.14 -7.16 7.95
N ALA A 70 3.12 -7.68 7.25
CA ALA A 70 2.39 -6.91 6.25
C ALA A 70 1.61 -5.73 6.88
N VAL A 71 0.94 -5.97 8.00
CA VAL A 71 0.24 -4.91 8.75
C VAL A 71 1.21 -3.86 9.28
N SER A 72 2.35 -4.29 9.84
CA SER A 72 3.35 -3.37 10.39
C SER A 72 4.02 -2.51 9.30
N PHE A 73 4.24 -3.05 8.10
CA PHE A 73 4.78 -2.26 7.00
C PHE A 73 3.80 -1.18 6.54
N LYS A 74 2.52 -1.54 6.33
CA LYS A 74 1.46 -0.55 6.06
C LYS A 74 1.43 0.53 7.12
N LEU A 75 1.36 0.14 8.41
CA LEU A 75 1.30 1.08 9.53
C LEU A 75 2.53 2.00 9.59
N TYR A 76 3.72 1.45 9.36
CA TYR A 76 4.96 2.24 9.34
C TYR A 76 4.93 3.34 8.28
N LEU A 77 4.50 2.99 7.06
CA LEU A 77 4.36 3.97 5.97
C LEU A 77 3.31 5.04 6.29
N GLN A 78 2.20 4.63 6.92
CA GLN A 78 1.16 5.53 7.41
C GLN A 78 1.71 6.52 8.45
N MET A 79 2.50 6.02 9.41
CA MET A 79 3.16 6.85 10.43
C MET A 79 4.16 7.84 9.82
N LEU A 80 4.94 7.40 8.83
CA LEU A 80 5.84 8.29 8.09
C LEU A 80 5.06 9.36 7.34
N HIS A 81 3.96 8.99 6.68
CA HIS A 81 3.10 9.93 5.98
C HIS A 81 2.53 10.97 6.95
N ALA A 82 1.96 10.54 8.07
CA ALA A 82 1.42 11.42 9.10
C ALA A 82 2.48 12.37 9.68
N LYS A 83 3.70 11.88 9.90
CA LYS A 83 4.82 12.69 10.38
C LYS A 83 5.22 13.80 9.39
N HIS A 84 5.18 13.51 8.09
CA HIS A 84 5.57 14.46 7.05
C HIS A 84 4.41 15.36 6.60
N ASN A 85 3.17 14.98 6.92
CA ASN A 85 1.96 15.75 6.69
C ASN A 85 1.22 15.95 8.01
N PRO A 86 1.73 16.78 8.93
CA PRO A 86 1.16 16.96 10.26
C PRO A 86 -0.12 17.81 10.18
N TYR A 87 -1.20 17.25 9.67
CA TYR A 87 -2.50 17.91 9.69
C TYR A 87 -3.17 17.74 11.04
N THR A 88 -3.37 18.84 11.74
CA THR A 88 -4.30 18.87 12.87
C THR A 88 -5.74 18.90 12.36
N PHE A 89 -6.69 18.48 13.20
CA PHE A 89 -8.12 18.57 12.87
C PHE A 89 -8.54 20.01 12.50
N THR A 90 -7.92 21.01 13.13
CA THR A 90 -8.17 22.43 12.89
C THR A 90 -7.65 22.88 11.51
N ASP A 91 -6.49 22.37 11.09
CA ASP A 91 -5.92 22.66 9.78
C ASP A 91 -6.75 22.02 8.67
N ARG A 92 -7.35 20.86 8.93
CA ARG A 92 -8.28 20.16 8.04
C ARG A 92 -9.50 21.00 7.69
N TRP A 93 -10.08 21.70 8.68
CA TRP A 93 -11.20 22.62 8.46
C TRP A 93 -10.80 23.86 7.68
N LYS A 94 -9.68 24.49 8.03
CA LYS A 94 -9.14 25.65 7.32
C LYS A 94 -8.81 25.30 5.85
N LYS A 95 -8.18 24.15 5.60
CA LYS A 95 -7.76 23.72 4.27
C LYS A 95 -8.92 23.26 3.37
N LYS A 96 -10.02 22.79 3.94
CA LYS A 96 -11.24 22.49 3.16
C LYS A 96 -11.79 23.75 2.48
N VAL A 97 -11.50 24.92 3.02
CA VAL A 97 -11.85 26.24 2.46
C VAL A 97 -10.85 26.68 1.37
N GLU A 98 -9.61 26.17 1.41
CA GLU A 98 -8.51 26.60 0.53
C GLU A 98 -8.18 25.62 -0.61
N ASN A 99 -9.05 24.66 -0.95
CA ASN A 99 -8.85 23.65 -1.99
C ASN A 99 -7.55 22.82 -1.86
N MET A 100 -7.02 22.63 -0.65
CA MET A 100 -5.87 21.77 -0.46
C MET A 100 -6.28 20.31 -0.25
N THR A 101 -5.61 19.45 -0.96
CA THR A 101 -5.79 18.01 -0.99
C THR A 101 -5.61 17.36 0.38
N ASN A 102 -6.63 16.67 0.86
CA ASN A 102 -6.63 15.94 2.13
C ASN A 102 -6.21 14.49 1.89
N VAL A 103 -4.93 14.25 1.63
CA VAL A 103 -4.42 12.88 1.59
C VAL A 103 -4.29 12.37 3.02
N GLU A 104 -5.13 11.43 3.37
CA GLU A 104 -5.24 10.91 4.73
C GLU A 104 -4.39 9.67 4.95
N SER A 105 -4.06 8.94 3.87
CA SER A 105 -3.41 7.63 3.93
C SER A 105 -2.43 7.42 2.78
N VAL A 106 -1.75 6.28 2.78
CA VAL A 106 -0.88 5.83 1.68
C VAL A 106 -1.57 4.72 0.88
N ALA A 107 -1.36 4.68 -0.44
CA ALA A 107 -1.90 3.65 -1.33
C ALA A 107 -1.12 2.32 -1.20
N VAL A 108 -0.93 1.87 0.04
CA VAL A 108 -0.30 0.60 0.39
C VAL A 108 -1.24 -0.17 1.31
N GLY A 109 -1.73 -1.30 0.84
CA GLY A 109 -2.65 -2.15 1.57
C GLY A 109 -2.04 -3.47 1.99
N VAL A 110 -2.78 -4.21 2.82
CA VAL A 110 -2.51 -5.62 3.13
C VAL A 110 -3.48 -6.48 2.34
N VAL A 111 -2.98 -7.49 1.67
CA VAL A 111 -3.80 -8.48 0.95
C VAL A 111 -3.48 -9.88 1.41
N TYR A 112 -4.53 -10.71 1.46
CA TYR A 112 -4.44 -12.12 1.82
C TYR A 112 -4.83 -12.97 0.61
N TYR A 113 -3.98 -13.94 0.27
CA TYR A 113 -4.18 -14.84 -0.86
C TYR A 113 -3.74 -16.27 -0.55
N LYS A 114 -4.12 -17.21 -1.42
CA LYS A 114 -3.71 -18.60 -1.29
C LYS A 114 -2.46 -18.87 -2.09
N ILE A 115 -1.43 -19.37 -1.43
CA ILE A 115 -0.26 -19.97 -2.09
C ILE A 115 -0.57 -21.43 -2.30
N GLU A 116 -0.52 -21.88 -3.54
CA GLU A 116 -0.58 -23.30 -3.87
C GLU A 116 0.83 -23.87 -4.00
N ARG A 117 1.20 -24.74 -3.07
CA ARG A 117 2.39 -25.59 -3.17
C ARG A 117 1.94 -26.99 -3.48
N LYS A 118 2.80 -27.80 -4.14
CA LYS A 118 2.50 -29.23 -4.44
C LYS A 118 1.94 -29.93 -3.20
N GLY A 119 0.64 -30.23 -3.22
CA GLY A 119 -0.05 -31.01 -2.18
C GLY A 119 -0.54 -30.24 -0.95
N SER A 120 -0.32 -28.91 -0.86
CA SER A 120 -0.86 -28.08 0.23
C SER A 120 -1.19 -26.68 -0.23
N SER A 121 -2.22 -26.10 0.36
CA SER A 121 -2.51 -24.67 0.23
C SER A 121 -2.29 -23.99 1.57
N SER A 122 -1.62 -22.85 1.57
CA SER A 122 -1.48 -22.01 2.75
C SER A 122 -1.96 -20.60 2.45
N MET A 123 -2.46 -19.91 3.48
CA MET A 123 -2.76 -18.49 3.40
C MET A 123 -1.46 -17.71 3.57
N HIS A 124 -1.36 -16.63 2.84
CA HIS A 124 -0.22 -15.71 2.95
C HIS A 124 -0.70 -14.27 2.89
N ALA A 125 -0.05 -13.41 3.64
CA ALA A 125 -0.29 -11.97 3.66
C ALA A 125 0.92 -11.23 3.08
N ILE A 126 0.66 -10.32 2.15
CA ILE A 126 1.67 -9.43 1.58
C ILE A 126 1.11 -8.02 1.46
N ASN A 127 1.99 -7.06 1.16
CA ASN A 127 1.54 -5.71 0.86
C ASN A 127 1.26 -5.55 -0.63
N MET A 128 0.16 -4.88 -0.95
CA MET A 128 -0.14 -4.39 -2.28
C MET A 128 0.06 -2.88 -2.29
N ALA A 129 0.90 -2.38 -3.17
CA ALA A 129 1.12 -0.96 -3.36
C ALA A 129 0.73 -0.53 -4.78
N PHE A 130 0.26 0.70 -4.91
CA PHE A 130 0.07 1.35 -6.20
C PHE A 130 1.16 2.40 -6.38
N CYS A 131 1.90 2.28 -7.48
CA CYS A 131 3.00 3.18 -7.81
C CYS A 131 2.80 3.80 -9.19
N PRO A 132 3.33 5.00 -9.46
CA PRO A 132 3.27 5.59 -10.79
C PRO A 132 3.95 4.69 -11.82
N GLN A 133 3.32 4.51 -12.97
CA GLN A 133 3.89 3.78 -14.11
C GLN A 133 4.21 4.71 -15.27
N GLY A 134 3.45 5.79 -15.42
CA GLY A 134 3.57 6.74 -16.50
C GLY A 134 2.40 7.70 -16.58
N TYR A 135 2.29 8.41 -17.68
CA TYR A 135 1.18 9.30 -17.98
C TYR A 135 0.39 8.73 -19.15
N ALA A 136 -0.93 8.72 -19.03
CA ALA A 136 -1.83 8.53 -20.16
C ALA A 136 -2.43 9.89 -20.54
N PHE A 137 -2.41 10.19 -21.84
CA PHE A 137 -3.07 11.37 -22.40
C PHE A 137 -4.43 10.93 -22.94
N THR A 138 -5.49 11.51 -22.40
CA THR A 138 -6.84 11.33 -22.95
C THR A 138 -7.46 12.68 -23.28
N PRO A 139 -8.54 12.73 -24.08
CA PRO A 139 -9.25 13.98 -24.38
C PRO A 139 -9.75 14.71 -23.12
N GLU A 140 -10.01 13.96 -22.04
CA GLU A 140 -10.50 14.48 -20.76
C GLU A 140 -9.39 15.00 -19.86
N GLY A 141 -8.10 14.76 -20.19
CA GLY A 141 -6.96 15.23 -19.43
C GLY A 141 -5.79 14.24 -19.32
N ASN A 142 -4.82 14.60 -18.53
CA ASN A 142 -3.65 13.77 -18.23
C ASN A 142 -3.91 12.93 -16.99
N PHE A 143 -3.81 11.62 -17.12
CA PHE A 143 -3.93 10.69 -15.98
C PHE A 143 -2.62 10.01 -15.73
N HIS A 144 -2.27 9.87 -14.45
CA HIS A 144 -1.21 8.96 -14.07
C HIS A 144 -1.72 7.51 -14.19
N THR A 145 -1.00 6.71 -14.97
CA THR A 145 -1.22 5.27 -14.96
C THR A 145 -0.48 4.67 -13.78
N LEU A 146 -1.15 3.77 -13.07
CA LEU A 146 -0.60 3.12 -11.90
C LEU A 146 -0.34 1.65 -12.20
N LYS A 147 0.73 1.13 -11.62
CA LYS A 147 1.00 -0.30 -11.55
C LYS A 147 0.79 -0.83 -10.14
N ARG A 148 0.34 -2.06 -10.04
CA ARG A 148 0.29 -2.81 -8.78
C ARG A 148 1.63 -3.48 -8.52
N LEU A 149 2.09 -3.37 -7.29
CA LEU A 149 3.24 -4.12 -6.78
C LEU A 149 2.77 -4.98 -5.61
N TYR A 150 3.21 -6.23 -5.60
CA TYR A 150 3.04 -7.12 -4.46
C TYR A 150 4.40 -7.23 -3.76
N ILE A 151 4.47 -6.74 -2.53
CA ILE A 151 5.73 -6.61 -1.79
C ILE A 151 5.75 -7.59 -0.64
N GLU A 152 6.73 -8.46 -0.61
CA GLU A 152 6.99 -9.34 0.52
C GLU A 152 7.50 -8.51 1.71
N PRO A 153 6.75 -8.42 2.83
CA PRO A 153 7.14 -7.54 3.93
C PRO A 153 8.36 -8.06 4.71
N GLU A 154 8.72 -9.33 4.56
CA GLU A 154 9.86 -9.93 5.22
C GLU A 154 11.19 -9.46 4.64
N ASP A 155 11.30 -9.40 3.32
CA ASP A 155 12.56 -9.13 2.61
C ASP A 155 12.50 -7.95 1.63
N GLY A 156 11.31 -7.37 1.39
CA GLY A 156 11.09 -6.24 0.49
C GLY A 156 11.08 -6.63 -0.99
N THR A 157 11.09 -7.92 -1.31
CA THR A 157 11.07 -8.37 -2.70
C THR A 157 9.69 -8.15 -3.34
N VAL A 158 9.71 -7.78 -4.62
CA VAL A 158 8.48 -7.69 -5.41
C VAL A 158 8.13 -9.08 -5.92
N LYS A 159 6.95 -9.57 -5.53
CA LYS A 159 6.40 -10.85 -6.00
C LYS A 159 5.57 -10.63 -7.26
N LYS A 160 5.69 -11.56 -8.19
CA LYS A 160 4.78 -11.65 -9.32
C LYS A 160 3.77 -12.75 -9.03
N LEU A 161 2.57 -12.36 -8.65
CA LEU A 161 1.48 -13.31 -8.43
C LEU A 161 1.01 -13.87 -9.77
N THR A 162 0.69 -15.15 -9.79
CA THR A 162 0.00 -15.78 -10.92
C THR A 162 -1.45 -15.30 -10.97
N LYS A 163 -2.11 -15.42 -12.13
CA LYS A 163 -3.55 -15.09 -12.26
C LYS A 163 -4.41 -15.86 -11.25
N LYS A 164 -4.02 -17.09 -10.90
CA LYS A 164 -4.73 -17.92 -9.94
C LYS A 164 -4.56 -17.39 -8.51
N GLU A 165 -3.36 -16.97 -8.15
CA GLU A 165 -3.09 -16.34 -6.85
C GLU A 165 -3.80 -14.99 -6.73
N GLU A 166 -3.76 -14.13 -7.76
CA GLU A 166 -4.53 -12.87 -7.78
C GLU A 166 -6.04 -13.11 -7.65
N ALA A 167 -6.58 -14.11 -8.34
CA ALA A 167 -7.98 -14.51 -8.24
C ALA A 167 -8.32 -15.06 -6.85
N SER A 168 -7.36 -15.57 -6.10
CA SER A 168 -7.53 -16.10 -4.76
C SER A 168 -7.45 -15.03 -3.66
N ILE A 169 -7.13 -13.79 -3.98
CA ILE A 169 -7.14 -12.68 -3.01
C ILE A 169 -8.57 -12.51 -2.51
N TRP A 170 -8.79 -12.74 -1.24
CA TRP A 170 -10.12 -12.67 -0.63
C TRP A 170 -10.32 -11.46 0.29
N TYR A 171 -9.25 -10.76 0.63
CA TYR A 171 -9.25 -9.59 1.50
C TYR A 171 -8.21 -8.57 1.06
N ALA A 172 -8.60 -7.29 1.04
CA ALA A 172 -7.70 -6.17 0.80
C ALA A 172 -8.07 -5.00 1.74
N ASN A 173 -7.09 -4.45 2.44
CA ASN A 173 -7.24 -3.33 3.39
C ASN A 173 -6.22 -2.23 3.07
N PHE A 174 -6.71 -1.08 2.63
CA PHE A 174 -5.95 0.14 2.33
C PHE A 174 -6.18 1.21 3.37
#